data_7eca79ebcdb0ebe9661a5607e6167b54
#
_entry.id   7eca79ebcdb0ebe9661a5607e6167b54
#
_cell.length_a   1.000
_cell.length_b   1.000
_cell.length_c   1.000
_cell.angle_alpha   90.00
_cell.angle_beta   90.00
_cell.angle_gamma   90.00
#
_symmetry.space_group_name_H-M   'P 1'
#
loop_
_entity.id
_entity.type
_entity.pdbx_description
1 polymer ?
#
loop_
_entity_poly.entity_id
_entity_poly.type
_entity_poly.pdbx_seq_one_letter_code
_entity_poly.pdbx_strand_id
1 'polypeptide(L)'
;MIAADAIVKCLEAEGVEYVFGYPGVAICPFYDSILNTNIKTILVRQEQNAAHEASGYARISGKVGVAVVTSGPGATNLITGIATAFADSIPLVCITGQVDSGLMGSDVFQEVDVSGACESFVKFSYIVRKASDVPRIMKEAFHIASTGRKGPVLIDIPIDVQKAEIRKFAYPETVSIRTYKPTVTGHAVQIKRVIKELQKAKRPIICVGGGVHLSSGAREEVRRFVEEKDIPVVCTMMGLGVLPTNHFLFYGMVGNNGQAYGNRAMNDADMIIMVGARVADRSFSQPDLITENKVLVHIDVDPAEIGKNAGPTIPLVGDIKHVFEEFNKAEISADHSLWIDKLDG
;
A
#
# COMPACT_ATOMS: atom_id res chain seq x y z
N MET A 1 -30.14 1.96 16.37
CA MET A 1 -29.38 0.73 16.07
C MET A 1 -28.18 0.64 16.98
N ILE A 2 -27.67 -0.52 17.26
CA ILE A 2 -26.42 -0.66 18.04
C ILE A 2 -25.22 -0.35 17.16
N ALA A 3 -24.07 -0.07 17.79
CA ALA A 3 -22.85 0.26 17.05
C ALA A 3 -22.32 -0.90 16.20
N ALA A 4 -22.53 -2.14 16.59
CA ALA A 4 -22.20 -3.31 15.77
C ALA A 4 -22.94 -3.29 14.41
N ASP A 5 -24.24 -2.96 14.38
CA ASP A 5 -24.98 -2.77 13.12
C ASP A 5 -24.40 -1.63 12.29
N ALA A 6 -23.97 -0.55 12.96
CA ALA A 6 -23.36 0.60 12.27
C ALA A 6 -22.02 0.25 11.64
N ILE A 7 -21.18 -0.56 12.31
CA ILE A 7 -19.91 -1.06 11.73
C ILE A 7 -20.21 -1.81 10.42
N VAL A 8 -21.16 -2.74 10.46
CA VAL A 8 -21.53 -3.55 9.28
C VAL A 8 -22.06 -2.66 8.15
N LYS A 9 -22.91 -1.68 8.44
CA LYS A 9 -23.37 -0.68 7.44
C LYS A 9 -22.25 0.16 6.85
N CYS A 10 -21.23 0.50 7.64
CA CYS A 10 -20.05 1.18 7.14
C CYS A 10 -19.25 0.27 6.17
N LEU A 11 -19.12 -1.03 6.49
CA LEU A 11 -18.48 -2.00 5.58
C LEU A 11 -19.25 -2.12 4.26
N GLU A 12 -20.59 -2.18 4.30
CA GLU A 12 -21.44 -2.17 3.10
C GLU A 12 -21.22 -0.88 2.28
N ALA A 13 -21.17 0.27 2.94
CA ALA A 13 -20.95 1.56 2.27
C ALA A 13 -19.55 1.69 1.62
N GLU A 14 -18.55 0.99 2.15
CA GLU A 14 -17.20 0.87 1.54
C GLU A 14 -17.11 -0.26 0.48
N GLY A 15 -18.21 -0.94 0.19
CA GLY A 15 -18.27 -2.00 -0.83
C GLY A 15 -17.49 -3.25 -0.44
N VAL A 16 -17.41 -3.55 0.87
CA VAL A 16 -16.75 -4.76 1.38
C VAL A 16 -17.61 -5.99 1.03
N GLU A 17 -17.01 -6.95 0.37
CA GLU A 17 -17.65 -8.20 -0.05
C GLU A 17 -17.30 -9.37 0.88
N TYR A 18 -16.09 -9.32 1.46
CA TYR A 18 -15.54 -10.38 2.29
C TYR A 18 -14.94 -9.83 3.58
N VAL A 19 -15.20 -10.52 4.67
CA VAL A 19 -14.56 -10.33 5.96
C VAL A 19 -13.88 -11.64 6.36
N PHE A 20 -12.61 -11.58 6.67
CA PHE A 20 -11.82 -12.72 7.12
C PHE A 20 -11.67 -12.65 8.62
N GLY A 21 -11.96 -13.73 9.35
CA GLY A 21 -11.85 -13.61 10.79
C GLY A 21 -12.20 -14.86 11.60
N TYR A 22 -12.15 -14.67 12.92
CA TYR A 22 -12.49 -15.68 13.90
C TYR A 22 -13.34 -15.07 15.02
N PRO A 23 -14.56 -15.57 15.27
CA PRO A 23 -15.42 -15.05 16.32
C PRO A 23 -14.87 -15.36 17.71
N GLY A 24 -15.21 -14.49 18.67
CA GLY A 24 -14.91 -14.64 20.08
C GLY A 24 -15.75 -13.66 20.89
N VAL A 25 -15.77 -13.82 22.21
CA VAL A 25 -16.73 -13.12 23.08
C VAL A 25 -16.74 -11.59 22.85
N ALA A 26 -15.56 -10.97 22.79
CA ALA A 26 -15.46 -9.52 22.68
C ALA A 26 -15.82 -8.94 21.29
N ILE A 27 -16.14 -9.81 20.30
CA ILE A 27 -16.53 -9.38 18.95
C ILE A 27 -17.84 -10.04 18.48
N CYS A 28 -18.50 -10.84 19.35
CA CYS A 28 -19.78 -11.48 19.03
C CYS A 28 -20.86 -10.51 18.53
N PRO A 29 -21.03 -9.29 19.07
CA PRO A 29 -22.06 -8.37 18.57
C PRO A 29 -21.86 -8.03 17.09
N PHE A 30 -20.63 -7.87 16.62
CA PHE A 30 -20.33 -7.67 15.20
C PHE A 30 -20.75 -8.91 14.36
N TYR A 31 -20.38 -10.12 14.83
CA TYR A 31 -20.70 -11.34 14.08
C TYR A 31 -22.20 -11.64 14.05
N ASP A 32 -22.95 -11.23 15.06
CA ASP A 32 -24.41 -11.30 15.04
C ASP A 32 -25.01 -10.32 14.00
N SER A 33 -24.53 -9.09 14.00
CA SER A 33 -25.00 -8.05 13.07
C SER A 33 -24.72 -8.38 11.59
N ILE A 34 -23.55 -8.98 11.27
CA ILE A 34 -23.16 -9.25 9.87
C ILE A 34 -23.99 -10.36 9.22
N LEU A 35 -24.64 -11.24 10.02
CA LEU A 35 -25.51 -12.31 9.51
C LEU A 35 -26.68 -11.79 8.66
N ASN A 36 -27.08 -10.54 8.87
CA ASN A 36 -28.20 -9.91 8.16
C ASN A 36 -27.78 -9.14 6.91
N THR A 37 -26.60 -9.41 6.36
CA THR A 37 -26.04 -8.72 5.20
C THR A 37 -25.60 -9.69 4.12
N ASN A 38 -25.19 -9.13 2.95
CA ASN A 38 -24.61 -9.92 1.86
C ASN A 38 -23.08 -10.07 1.98
N ILE A 39 -22.45 -9.52 3.02
CA ILE A 39 -21.01 -9.63 3.23
C ILE A 39 -20.70 -11.09 3.62
N LYS A 40 -19.80 -11.71 2.89
CA LYS A 40 -19.38 -13.08 3.16
C LYS A 40 -18.32 -13.13 4.24
N THR A 41 -18.56 -13.88 5.29
CA THR A 41 -17.57 -14.16 6.34
C THR A 41 -16.79 -15.41 6.01
N ILE A 42 -15.47 -15.29 5.97
CA ILE A 42 -14.54 -16.41 5.79
C ILE A 42 -13.96 -16.75 7.15
N LEU A 43 -14.34 -17.91 7.68
CA LEU A 43 -13.87 -18.41 8.96
C LEU A 43 -12.47 -18.99 8.81
N VAL A 44 -11.49 -18.38 9.47
CA VAL A 44 -10.12 -18.89 9.53
C VAL A 44 -9.93 -19.87 10.69
N ARG A 45 -8.83 -20.61 10.71
CA ARG A 45 -8.46 -21.51 11.82
C ARG A 45 -7.49 -20.88 12.81
N GLN A 46 -6.92 -19.74 12.45
CA GLN A 46 -6.02 -18.93 13.25
C GLN A 46 -6.12 -17.48 12.78
N GLU A 47 -6.14 -16.52 13.67
CA GLU A 47 -6.41 -15.11 13.37
C GLU A 47 -5.32 -14.49 12.49
N GLN A 48 -4.07 -14.97 12.59
CA GLN A 48 -2.99 -14.58 11.67
C GLN A 48 -3.39 -14.80 10.21
N ASN A 49 -4.08 -15.91 9.91
CA ASN A 49 -4.54 -16.21 8.56
C ASN A 49 -5.60 -15.20 8.09
N ALA A 50 -6.42 -14.64 8.98
CA ALA A 50 -7.40 -13.63 8.62
C ALA A 50 -6.71 -12.40 7.99
N ALA A 51 -5.64 -11.92 8.61
CA ALA A 51 -4.89 -10.79 8.05
C ALA A 51 -4.15 -11.17 6.75
N HIS A 52 -3.60 -12.38 6.64
CA HIS A 52 -2.95 -12.84 5.40
C HIS A 52 -3.95 -13.06 4.26
N GLU A 53 -5.12 -13.64 4.51
CA GLU A 53 -6.17 -13.82 3.51
C GLU A 53 -6.74 -12.47 3.06
N ALA A 54 -7.01 -11.55 4.01
CA ALA A 54 -7.40 -10.18 3.70
C ALA A 54 -6.33 -9.45 2.85
N SER A 55 -5.04 -9.66 3.15
CA SER A 55 -3.92 -9.14 2.37
C SER A 55 -3.88 -9.72 0.96
N GLY A 56 -4.07 -11.04 0.82
CA GLY A 56 -4.17 -11.69 -0.49
C GLY A 56 -5.33 -11.15 -1.33
N TYR A 57 -6.50 -11.02 -0.71
CA TYR A 57 -7.68 -10.41 -1.35
C TYR A 57 -7.40 -8.97 -1.82
N ALA A 58 -6.79 -8.14 -0.96
CA ALA A 58 -6.47 -6.77 -1.32
C ALA A 58 -5.50 -6.65 -2.50
N ARG A 59 -4.50 -7.53 -2.58
CA ARG A 59 -3.52 -7.58 -3.69
C ARG A 59 -4.18 -7.87 -5.03
N ILE A 60 -5.14 -8.79 -5.06
CA ILE A 60 -5.76 -9.26 -6.30
C ILE A 60 -6.94 -8.37 -6.72
N SER A 61 -7.77 -7.97 -5.75
CA SER A 61 -8.97 -7.17 -6.02
C SER A 61 -8.71 -5.68 -6.18
N GLY A 62 -7.59 -5.17 -5.63
CA GLY A 62 -7.32 -3.74 -5.51
C GLY A 62 -8.15 -3.02 -4.43
N LYS A 63 -9.04 -3.75 -3.72
CA LYS A 63 -9.89 -3.25 -2.64
C LYS A 63 -9.17 -3.33 -1.29
N VAL A 64 -9.70 -2.66 -0.27
CA VAL A 64 -9.22 -2.79 1.11
C VAL A 64 -9.63 -4.15 1.66
N GLY A 65 -8.67 -4.92 2.18
CA GLY A 65 -8.95 -6.17 2.88
C GLY A 65 -9.45 -5.91 4.30
N VAL A 66 -10.37 -6.72 4.80
CA VAL A 66 -10.95 -6.56 6.15
C VAL A 66 -10.75 -7.84 6.96
N ALA A 67 -10.08 -7.70 8.11
CA ALA A 67 -9.92 -8.78 9.08
C ALA A 67 -10.62 -8.41 10.39
N VAL A 68 -11.38 -9.36 10.99
CA VAL A 68 -12.14 -9.10 12.20
C VAL A 68 -11.95 -10.25 13.21
N VAL A 69 -11.45 -9.94 14.40
CA VAL A 69 -11.14 -10.92 15.44
C VAL A 69 -11.48 -10.42 16.83
N THR A 70 -11.44 -11.31 17.82
CA THR A 70 -11.70 -10.99 19.21
C THR A 70 -10.50 -10.32 19.90
N SER A 71 -10.63 -9.98 21.17
CA SER A 71 -9.60 -9.40 22.04
C SER A 71 -8.51 -10.39 22.44
N GLY A 72 -7.51 -9.90 23.16
CA GLY A 72 -6.45 -10.70 23.77
C GLY A 72 -5.67 -11.51 22.76
N PRO A 73 -5.59 -12.87 22.91
CA PRO A 73 -4.84 -13.72 22.00
C PRO A 73 -5.35 -13.65 20.55
N GLY A 74 -6.65 -13.40 20.33
CA GLY A 74 -7.19 -13.21 18.98
C GLY A 74 -6.60 -11.95 18.31
N ALA A 75 -6.54 -10.86 19.03
CA ALA A 75 -5.95 -9.61 18.54
C ALA A 75 -4.43 -9.73 18.33
N THR A 76 -3.70 -10.32 19.28
CA THR A 76 -2.24 -10.49 19.15
C THR A 76 -1.84 -11.42 18.02
N ASN A 77 -2.65 -12.44 17.70
CA ASN A 77 -2.42 -13.32 16.56
C ASN A 77 -2.50 -12.59 15.20
N LEU A 78 -3.20 -11.45 15.08
CA LEU A 78 -3.19 -10.65 13.86
C LEU A 78 -1.87 -9.96 13.58
N ILE A 79 -1.06 -9.70 14.60
CA ILE A 79 0.11 -8.80 14.53
C ILE A 79 1.06 -9.16 13.39
N THR A 80 1.37 -10.43 13.21
CA THR A 80 2.28 -10.88 12.13
C THR A 80 1.72 -10.51 10.75
N GLY A 81 0.42 -10.73 10.52
CA GLY A 81 -0.21 -10.39 9.25
C GLY A 81 -0.30 -8.87 9.02
N ILE A 82 -0.57 -8.11 10.07
CA ILE A 82 -0.56 -6.63 10.03
C ILE A 82 0.84 -6.12 9.68
N ALA A 83 1.89 -6.61 10.36
CA ALA A 83 3.27 -6.23 10.11
C ALA A 83 3.70 -6.57 8.67
N THR A 84 3.29 -7.73 8.14
CA THR A 84 3.53 -8.13 6.75
C THR A 84 2.84 -7.17 5.77
N ALA A 85 1.58 -6.82 6.03
CA ALA A 85 0.83 -5.89 5.18
C ALA A 85 1.44 -4.48 5.22
N PHE A 86 1.93 -4.03 6.36
CA PHE A 86 2.65 -2.76 6.49
C PHE A 86 3.95 -2.76 5.68
N ALA A 87 4.76 -3.81 5.83
CA ALA A 87 6.00 -3.95 5.08
C ALA A 87 5.78 -3.93 3.56
N ASP A 88 4.69 -4.54 3.08
CA ASP A 88 4.36 -4.63 1.66
C ASP A 88 3.41 -3.52 1.17
N SER A 89 3.05 -2.59 2.05
CA SER A 89 2.15 -1.46 1.73
C SER A 89 0.75 -1.90 1.26
N ILE A 90 0.19 -2.96 1.86
CA ILE A 90 -1.11 -3.51 1.49
C ILE A 90 -2.24 -2.88 2.32
N PRO A 91 -3.31 -2.36 1.69
CA PRO A 91 -4.40 -1.71 2.40
C PRO A 91 -5.24 -2.74 3.17
N LEU A 92 -5.21 -2.67 4.49
CA LEU A 92 -6.04 -3.47 5.38
C LEU A 92 -6.77 -2.58 6.39
N VAL A 93 -7.99 -2.99 6.75
CA VAL A 93 -8.69 -2.54 7.96
C VAL A 93 -8.84 -3.75 8.86
N CYS A 94 -8.15 -3.72 9.99
CA CYS A 94 -8.22 -4.77 11.01
C CYS A 94 -9.09 -4.29 12.16
N ILE A 95 -10.16 -5.02 12.47
CA ILE A 95 -11.09 -4.70 13.55
C ILE A 95 -10.89 -5.73 14.64
N THR A 96 -10.55 -5.28 15.84
CA THR A 96 -10.43 -6.14 17.02
C THR A 96 -11.52 -5.82 18.03
N GLY A 97 -12.09 -6.86 18.63
CA GLY A 97 -12.88 -6.68 19.84
C GLY A 97 -11.97 -6.33 21.01
N GLN A 98 -12.50 -5.61 21.99
CA GLN A 98 -11.81 -5.30 23.24
C GLN A 98 -12.75 -5.59 24.42
N VAL A 99 -12.18 -5.75 25.60
CA VAL A 99 -12.93 -5.88 26.84
C VAL A 99 -13.80 -4.63 27.08
N ASP A 100 -14.71 -4.68 28.05
CA ASP A 100 -15.55 -3.53 28.42
C ASP A 100 -14.67 -2.33 28.70
N SER A 101 -15.08 -1.16 28.19
CA SER A 101 -14.28 0.08 28.28
C SER A 101 -14.00 0.52 29.75
N GLY A 102 -14.90 0.16 30.67
CA GLY A 102 -14.73 0.40 32.10
C GLY A 102 -13.74 -0.54 32.79
N LEU A 103 -13.33 -1.61 32.12
CA LEU A 103 -12.38 -2.61 32.63
C LEU A 103 -10.99 -2.49 32.03
N MET A 104 -10.82 -1.67 31.00
CA MET A 104 -9.52 -1.47 30.35
C MET A 104 -8.50 -0.91 31.34
N GLY A 105 -7.31 -1.51 31.37
CA GLY A 105 -6.23 -1.17 32.30
C GLY A 105 -6.33 -1.88 33.64
N SER A 106 -7.20 -2.91 33.77
CA SER A 106 -7.40 -3.66 35.02
C SER A 106 -6.89 -5.10 34.94
N ASP A 107 -6.13 -5.47 33.88
CA ASP A 107 -5.59 -6.82 33.66
C ASP A 107 -6.65 -7.93 33.65
N VAL A 108 -7.84 -7.62 33.13
CA VAL A 108 -8.92 -8.59 33.03
C VAL A 108 -8.69 -9.65 31.95
N PHE A 109 -9.45 -10.76 32.02
CA PHE A 109 -9.32 -11.85 31.10
C PHE A 109 -9.38 -11.41 29.62
N GLN A 110 -8.37 -11.78 28.83
CA GLN A 110 -8.21 -11.44 27.41
C GLN A 110 -8.12 -9.94 27.12
N GLU A 111 -7.73 -9.13 28.09
CA GLU A 111 -7.31 -7.77 27.82
C GLU A 111 -5.90 -7.73 27.22
N VAL A 112 -5.70 -6.88 26.23
CA VAL A 112 -4.39 -6.57 25.67
C VAL A 112 -4.41 -5.19 25.02
N ASP A 113 -3.33 -4.42 25.16
CA ASP A 113 -3.11 -3.20 24.38
C ASP A 113 -2.58 -3.56 22.98
N VAL A 114 -3.48 -4.00 22.11
CA VAL A 114 -3.13 -4.32 20.72
C VAL A 114 -2.79 -3.05 19.92
N SER A 115 -3.35 -1.90 20.28
CA SER A 115 -3.05 -0.62 19.65
C SER A 115 -1.60 -0.23 19.87
N GLY A 116 -1.12 -0.27 21.12
CA GLY A 116 0.29 -0.03 21.44
C GLY A 116 1.22 -1.08 20.84
N ALA A 117 0.83 -2.37 20.87
CA ALA A 117 1.61 -3.44 20.28
C ALA A 117 1.81 -3.30 18.76
N CYS A 118 0.87 -2.67 18.06
CA CYS A 118 0.92 -2.50 16.60
C CYS A 118 1.46 -1.13 16.15
N GLU A 119 1.74 -0.20 17.03
CA GLU A 119 2.03 1.21 16.72
C GLU A 119 3.13 1.38 15.63
N SER A 120 4.16 0.56 15.64
CA SER A 120 5.29 0.67 14.71
C SER A 120 5.01 0.12 13.31
N PHE A 121 3.92 -0.61 13.10
CA PHE A 121 3.59 -1.25 11.82
C PHE A 121 2.12 -1.16 11.42
N VAL A 122 1.45 -0.09 11.85
CA VAL A 122 0.17 0.37 11.30
C VAL A 122 0.31 1.81 10.81
N LYS A 123 -0.52 2.21 9.87
CA LYS A 123 -0.59 3.62 9.48
C LYS A 123 -1.28 4.47 10.53
N PHE A 124 -2.27 3.89 11.17
CA PHE A 124 -3.01 4.47 12.28
C PHE A 124 -3.72 3.38 13.09
N SER A 125 -3.95 3.66 14.37
CA SER A 125 -4.79 2.83 15.23
C SER A 125 -5.84 3.67 15.95
N TYR A 126 -7.04 3.12 16.08
CA TYR A 126 -8.15 3.73 16.80
C TYR A 126 -8.59 2.83 17.96
N ILE A 127 -8.78 3.43 19.14
CA ILE A 127 -9.57 2.82 20.21
C ILE A 127 -10.92 3.55 20.24
N VAL A 128 -12.01 2.88 19.91
CA VAL A 128 -13.33 3.46 19.80
C VAL A 128 -13.93 3.64 21.20
N ARG A 129 -14.04 4.85 21.67
CA ARG A 129 -14.55 5.16 23.02
C ARG A 129 -16.04 5.49 23.05
N LYS A 130 -16.65 5.84 21.93
CA LYS A 130 -18.07 6.20 21.82
C LYS A 130 -18.67 5.58 20.57
N ALA A 131 -19.85 4.97 20.71
CA ALA A 131 -20.59 4.40 19.60
C ALA A 131 -20.85 5.41 18.47
N SER A 132 -21.13 6.67 18.80
CA SER A 132 -21.37 7.75 17.84
C SER A 132 -20.19 8.05 16.91
N ASP A 133 -18.96 7.67 17.29
CA ASP A 133 -17.76 7.91 16.51
C ASP A 133 -17.50 6.82 15.45
N VAL A 134 -18.17 5.67 15.55
CA VAL A 134 -18.00 4.53 14.66
C VAL A 134 -18.06 4.92 13.18
N PRO A 135 -19.09 5.63 12.68
CA PRO A 135 -19.18 5.93 11.25
C PRO A 135 -18.00 6.79 10.75
N ARG A 136 -17.57 7.76 11.56
CA ARG A 136 -16.44 8.63 11.25
C ARG A 136 -15.13 7.84 11.25
N ILE A 137 -14.88 7.05 12.30
CA ILE A 137 -13.64 6.26 12.44
C ILE A 137 -13.53 5.22 11.30
N MET A 138 -14.62 4.54 10.98
CA MET A 138 -14.64 3.59 9.86
C MET A 138 -14.27 4.29 8.55
N LYS A 139 -14.87 5.44 8.25
CA LYS A 139 -14.56 6.21 7.03
C LYS A 139 -13.11 6.66 6.98
N GLU A 140 -12.59 7.19 8.08
CA GLU A 140 -11.19 7.61 8.21
C GLU A 140 -10.24 6.43 8.03
N ALA A 141 -10.54 5.27 8.63
CA ALA A 141 -9.71 4.06 8.54
C ALA A 141 -9.58 3.55 7.09
N PHE A 142 -10.68 3.45 6.35
CA PHE A 142 -10.65 3.06 4.95
C PHE A 142 -9.90 4.07 4.09
N HIS A 143 -10.10 5.37 4.34
CA HIS A 143 -9.37 6.43 3.65
C HIS A 143 -7.86 6.35 3.92
N ILE A 144 -7.45 6.22 5.19
CA ILE A 144 -6.02 6.11 5.55
C ILE A 144 -5.41 4.85 4.95
N ALA A 145 -6.10 3.70 5.02
CA ALA A 145 -5.58 2.45 4.49
C ALA A 145 -5.34 2.50 2.97
N SER A 146 -6.22 3.16 2.21
CA SER A 146 -6.25 3.13 0.75
C SER A 146 -5.52 4.28 0.05
N THR A 147 -5.12 5.34 0.76
CA THR A 147 -4.52 6.55 0.16
C THR A 147 -3.06 6.74 0.55
N GLY A 148 -2.31 7.54 -0.21
CA GLY A 148 -0.87 7.70 -0.03
C GLY A 148 -0.15 6.36 -0.15
N ARG A 149 0.91 6.13 0.63
CA ARG A 149 1.44 4.78 0.80
C ARG A 149 0.37 3.94 1.50
N LYS A 150 -0.18 2.95 0.80
CA LYS A 150 -1.20 2.07 1.35
C LYS A 150 -0.66 1.26 2.53
N GLY A 151 -1.54 0.78 3.41
CA GLY A 151 -1.11 0.00 4.57
C GLY A 151 -2.23 -0.27 5.55
N PRO A 152 -1.97 -1.05 6.60
CA PRO A 152 -2.97 -1.44 7.58
C PRO A 152 -3.37 -0.31 8.53
N VAL A 153 -4.64 -0.32 8.91
CA VAL A 153 -5.23 0.49 10.00
C VAL A 153 -5.91 -0.45 10.96
N LEU A 154 -5.69 -0.25 12.26
CA LEU A 154 -6.31 -1.01 13.34
C LEU A 154 -7.47 -0.22 13.95
N ILE A 155 -8.58 -0.90 14.22
CA ILE A 155 -9.73 -0.34 14.95
C ILE A 155 -10.05 -1.30 16.10
N ASP A 156 -9.76 -0.89 17.33
CA ASP A 156 -10.02 -1.65 18.54
C ASP A 156 -11.31 -1.16 19.19
N ILE A 157 -12.30 -2.06 19.36
CA ILE A 157 -13.68 -1.68 19.73
C ILE A 157 -14.14 -2.43 20.97
N PRO A 158 -14.26 -1.77 22.12
CA PRO A 158 -14.80 -2.37 23.34
C PRO A 158 -16.22 -2.95 23.15
N ILE A 159 -16.50 -4.06 23.83
CA ILE A 159 -17.76 -4.79 23.67
C ILE A 159 -18.99 -3.97 24.12
N ASP A 160 -18.85 -3.14 25.14
CA ASP A 160 -19.91 -2.22 25.59
C ASP A 160 -20.21 -1.17 24.53
N VAL A 161 -19.18 -0.65 23.87
CA VAL A 161 -19.31 0.31 22.75
C VAL A 161 -20.02 -0.36 21.56
N GLN A 162 -19.69 -1.63 21.21
CA GLN A 162 -20.38 -2.35 20.15
C GLN A 162 -21.89 -2.51 20.41
N LYS A 163 -22.28 -2.71 21.68
CA LYS A 163 -23.67 -2.87 22.12
C LYS A 163 -24.42 -1.54 22.31
N ALA A 164 -23.69 -0.42 22.42
CA ALA A 164 -24.29 0.88 22.68
C ALA A 164 -25.09 1.41 21.47
N GLU A 165 -26.16 2.15 21.77
CA GLU A 165 -27.06 2.69 20.75
C GLU A 165 -26.50 3.95 20.07
N ILE A 166 -26.61 3.95 18.75
CA ILE A 166 -26.44 5.15 17.91
C ILE A 166 -27.82 5.69 17.56
N ARG A 167 -28.16 6.86 18.09
CA ARG A 167 -29.47 7.50 17.86
C ARG A 167 -29.66 7.94 16.41
N LYS A 168 -28.60 8.50 15.79
CA LYS A 168 -28.61 8.99 14.40
C LYS A 168 -27.38 8.45 13.69
N PHE A 169 -27.56 7.47 12.84
CA PHE A 169 -26.51 6.96 11.94
C PHE A 169 -26.40 7.88 10.71
N ALA A 170 -25.20 8.34 10.44
CA ALA A 170 -24.83 9.04 9.20
C ALA A 170 -23.41 8.65 8.82
N TYR A 171 -23.25 8.02 7.65
CA TYR A 171 -21.92 7.70 7.14
C TYR A 171 -21.36 8.91 6.38
N PRO A 172 -20.16 9.39 6.69
CA PRO A 172 -19.60 10.57 6.03
C PRO A 172 -19.33 10.33 4.55
N GLU A 173 -19.67 11.28 3.69
CA GLU A 173 -19.32 11.23 2.27
C GLU A 173 -17.84 11.56 2.03
N THR A 174 -17.28 12.47 2.81
CA THR A 174 -15.91 12.95 2.67
C THR A 174 -15.11 12.80 3.96
N VAL A 175 -13.80 12.73 3.82
CA VAL A 175 -12.85 12.66 4.95
C VAL A 175 -12.04 13.94 5.00
N SER A 176 -11.90 14.51 6.20
CA SER A 176 -11.03 15.65 6.46
C SER A 176 -10.19 15.41 7.72
N ILE A 177 -8.99 14.87 7.53
CA ILE A 177 -8.04 14.63 8.62
C ILE A 177 -6.95 15.71 8.53
N ARG A 178 -6.85 16.55 9.58
CA ARG A 178 -5.94 17.70 9.61
C ARG A 178 -4.47 17.29 9.36
N THR A 179 -4.05 16.18 9.92
CA THR A 179 -2.66 15.69 9.93
C THR A 179 -2.34 14.69 8.82
N TYR A 180 -3.34 14.30 8.02
CA TYR A 180 -3.16 13.31 6.96
C TYR A 180 -3.60 13.87 5.60
N LYS A 181 -2.63 14.29 4.80
CA LYS A 181 -2.84 14.85 3.45
C LYS A 181 -1.77 14.30 2.52
N PRO A 182 -1.98 13.10 1.96
CA PRO A 182 -1.00 12.49 1.05
C PRO A 182 -0.82 13.33 -0.22
N THR A 183 0.43 13.45 -0.67
CA THR A 183 0.76 14.11 -1.94
C THR A 183 0.40 13.19 -3.09
N VAL A 184 -0.54 13.61 -3.93
CA VAL A 184 -1.01 12.84 -5.09
C VAL A 184 -0.31 13.29 -6.37
N THR A 185 -0.26 14.61 -6.61
CA THR A 185 0.34 15.18 -7.82
C THR A 185 1.83 15.41 -7.64
N GLY A 186 2.63 14.97 -8.62
CA GLY A 186 4.06 15.27 -8.64
C GLY A 186 4.36 16.75 -8.81
N HIS A 187 5.49 17.20 -8.25
CA HIS A 187 5.90 18.62 -8.36
C HIS A 187 6.30 18.96 -9.79
N ALA A 188 5.62 19.91 -10.44
CA ALA A 188 5.78 20.25 -11.86
C ALA A 188 7.23 20.61 -12.26
N VAL A 189 8.00 21.27 -11.38
CA VAL A 189 9.41 21.60 -11.66
C VAL A 189 10.26 20.33 -11.71
N GLN A 190 10.03 19.38 -10.82
CA GLN A 190 10.77 18.12 -10.81
C GLN A 190 10.39 17.25 -12.03
N ILE A 191 9.12 17.21 -12.40
CA ILE A 191 8.66 16.56 -13.64
C ILE A 191 9.41 17.11 -14.87
N LYS A 192 9.45 18.42 -15.03
CA LYS A 192 10.18 19.07 -16.12
C LYS A 192 11.69 18.77 -16.07
N ARG A 193 12.26 18.66 -14.86
CA ARG A 193 13.68 18.31 -14.70
C ARG A 193 13.95 16.89 -15.12
N VAL A 194 13.09 15.94 -14.78
CA VAL A 194 13.20 14.53 -15.24
C VAL A 194 13.16 14.46 -16.75
N ILE A 195 12.19 15.12 -17.40
CA ILE A 195 12.06 15.16 -18.86
C ILE A 195 13.31 15.75 -19.51
N LYS A 196 13.84 16.84 -18.96
CA LYS A 196 15.07 17.48 -19.48
C LYS A 196 16.30 16.56 -19.37
N GLU A 197 16.45 15.83 -18.28
CA GLU A 197 17.57 14.89 -18.13
C GLU A 197 17.38 13.66 -19.02
N LEU A 198 16.14 13.18 -19.18
CA LEU A 198 15.85 12.06 -20.07
C LEU A 198 16.17 12.36 -21.55
N GLN A 199 15.94 13.58 -22.00
CA GLN A 199 16.34 14.02 -23.36
C GLN A 199 17.85 13.99 -23.61
N LYS A 200 18.68 13.99 -22.55
CA LYS A 200 20.15 13.94 -22.65
C LYS A 200 20.72 12.55 -22.42
N ALA A 201 19.95 11.70 -21.73
CA ALA A 201 20.37 10.35 -21.38
C ALA A 201 20.59 9.51 -22.63
N LYS A 202 21.70 8.79 -22.67
CA LYS A 202 22.03 7.88 -23.76
C LYS A 202 21.66 6.44 -23.44
N ARG A 203 21.60 6.11 -22.17
CA ARG A 203 21.32 4.77 -21.66
C ARG A 203 20.33 4.83 -20.48
N PRO A 204 19.13 5.40 -20.70
CA PRO A 204 18.13 5.43 -19.65
C PRO A 204 17.57 4.04 -19.37
N ILE A 205 17.16 3.77 -18.12
CA ILE A 205 16.45 2.57 -17.72
C ILE A 205 15.40 2.92 -16.68
N ILE A 206 14.24 2.27 -16.77
CA ILE A 206 13.19 2.35 -15.76
C ILE A 206 13.22 1.09 -14.91
N CYS A 207 13.29 1.26 -13.57
CA CYS A 207 13.16 0.16 -12.62
C CYS A 207 11.81 0.26 -11.92
N VAL A 208 10.89 -0.64 -12.26
CA VAL A 208 9.54 -0.66 -11.68
C VAL A 208 9.48 -1.55 -10.44
N GLY A 209 8.75 -1.10 -9.43
CA GLY A 209 8.48 -1.84 -8.21
C GLY A 209 6.99 -2.07 -7.94
N GLY A 210 6.68 -2.62 -6.76
CA GLY A 210 5.32 -2.93 -6.33
C GLY A 210 4.37 -1.73 -6.27
N GLY A 211 4.91 -0.52 -6.10
CA GLY A 211 4.11 0.71 -6.08
C GLY A 211 3.32 0.94 -7.37
N VAL A 212 3.80 0.43 -8.52
CA VAL A 212 3.06 0.53 -9.80
C VAL A 212 1.76 -0.27 -9.75
N HIS A 213 1.75 -1.45 -9.13
CA HIS A 213 0.52 -2.24 -8.95
C HIS A 213 -0.45 -1.62 -7.95
N LEU A 214 0.09 -0.89 -6.96
CA LEU A 214 -0.72 -0.26 -5.92
C LEU A 214 -1.37 1.06 -6.36
N SER A 215 -0.84 1.73 -7.37
CA SER A 215 -1.43 2.92 -7.98
C SER A 215 -2.37 2.51 -9.12
N SER A 216 -3.68 2.72 -8.93
CA SER A 216 -4.70 2.29 -9.88
C SER A 216 -4.54 2.99 -11.25
N GLY A 217 -4.41 2.22 -12.33
CA GLY A 217 -4.19 2.72 -13.69
C GLY A 217 -2.75 3.14 -13.99
N ALA A 218 -1.82 3.01 -13.02
CA ALA A 218 -0.42 3.38 -13.25
C ALA A 218 0.29 2.44 -14.22
N ARG A 219 -0.07 1.15 -14.23
CA ARG A 219 0.54 0.18 -15.13
C ARG A 219 0.36 0.54 -16.59
N GLU A 220 -0.82 0.98 -16.96
CA GLU A 220 -1.17 1.42 -18.30
C GLU A 220 -0.38 2.68 -18.69
N GLU A 221 -0.28 3.65 -17.79
CA GLU A 221 0.46 4.89 -18.05
C GLU A 221 1.97 4.68 -18.16
N VAL A 222 2.55 3.83 -17.28
CA VAL A 222 3.95 3.45 -17.33
C VAL A 222 4.25 2.70 -18.63
N ARG A 223 3.41 1.73 -19.00
CA ARG A 223 3.57 0.96 -20.21
C ARG A 223 3.51 1.84 -21.45
N ARG A 224 2.52 2.73 -21.56
CA ARG A 224 2.40 3.69 -22.66
C ARG A 224 3.68 4.52 -22.80
N PHE A 225 4.18 5.08 -21.69
CA PHE A 225 5.41 5.87 -21.69
C PHE A 225 6.62 5.10 -22.19
N VAL A 226 6.78 3.87 -21.71
CA VAL A 226 7.88 2.98 -22.08
C VAL A 226 7.85 2.65 -23.58
N GLU A 227 6.66 2.30 -24.11
CA GLU A 227 6.47 1.92 -25.51
C GLU A 227 6.62 3.13 -26.46
N GLU A 228 6.13 4.31 -26.08
CA GLU A 228 6.24 5.51 -26.91
C GLU A 228 7.65 6.13 -26.93
N LYS A 229 8.46 5.87 -25.89
CA LYS A 229 9.79 6.51 -25.75
C LYS A 229 10.94 5.48 -25.88
N ASP A 230 10.66 4.23 -26.21
CA ASP A 230 11.62 3.14 -26.38
C ASP A 230 12.62 3.04 -25.21
N ILE A 231 12.10 2.99 -23.96
CA ILE A 231 12.95 2.96 -22.77
C ILE A 231 12.98 1.56 -22.18
N PRO A 232 14.16 0.93 -22.04
CA PRO A 232 14.31 -0.37 -21.39
C PRO A 232 13.78 -0.37 -19.94
N VAL A 233 13.16 -1.49 -19.54
CA VAL A 233 12.58 -1.68 -18.22
C VAL A 233 13.17 -2.91 -17.54
N VAL A 234 13.50 -2.75 -16.29
CA VAL A 234 13.76 -3.83 -15.34
C VAL A 234 12.78 -3.73 -14.18
N CYS A 235 12.65 -4.76 -13.39
CA CYS A 235 11.76 -4.73 -12.24
C CYS A 235 12.41 -5.30 -10.97
N THR A 236 11.92 -4.86 -9.82
CA THR A 236 12.10 -5.60 -8.57
C THR A 236 11.18 -6.82 -8.56
N MET A 237 11.35 -7.74 -7.62
CA MET A 237 10.46 -8.90 -7.47
C MET A 237 8.99 -8.47 -7.38
N MET A 238 8.68 -7.39 -6.64
CA MET A 238 7.32 -6.87 -6.50
C MET A 238 6.81 -6.10 -7.72
N GLY A 239 7.68 -5.79 -8.67
CA GLY A 239 7.33 -5.14 -9.95
C GLY A 239 7.05 -6.12 -11.08
N LEU A 240 7.20 -7.44 -10.85
CA LEU A 240 6.88 -8.45 -11.84
C LEU A 240 5.43 -8.33 -12.31
N GLY A 241 5.23 -8.38 -13.64
CA GLY A 241 3.91 -8.25 -14.27
C GLY A 241 3.47 -6.81 -14.56
N VAL A 242 4.27 -5.80 -14.26
CA VAL A 242 4.03 -4.41 -14.76
C VAL A 242 4.12 -4.40 -16.29
N LEU A 243 5.17 -4.98 -16.86
CA LEU A 243 5.24 -5.34 -18.27
C LEU A 243 5.12 -6.87 -18.43
N PRO A 244 4.57 -7.37 -19.55
CA PRO A 244 4.64 -8.79 -19.89
C PRO A 244 6.10 -9.27 -19.95
N THR A 245 6.37 -10.49 -19.52
CA THR A 245 7.74 -11.04 -19.49
C THR A 245 8.36 -11.23 -20.88
N ASN A 246 7.53 -11.30 -21.93
CA ASN A 246 7.95 -11.38 -23.34
C ASN A 246 7.92 -10.02 -24.05
N HIS A 247 7.79 -8.93 -23.32
CA HIS A 247 7.83 -7.58 -23.89
C HIS A 247 9.26 -7.24 -24.33
N PHE A 248 9.45 -6.70 -25.53
CA PHE A 248 10.76 -6.46 -26.13
C PHE A 248 11.64 -5.45 -25.36
N LEU A 249 11.04 -4.55 -24.56
CA LEU A 249 11.75 -3.62 -23.67
C LEU A 249 11.93 -4.15 -22.24
N PHE A 250 11.52 -5.39 -21.94
CA PHE A 250 11.63 -5.94 -20.59
C PHE A 250 12.90 -6.74 -20.40
N TYR A 251 13.84 -6.24 -19.64
CA TYR A 251 15.15 -6.83 -19.36
C TYR A 251 15.24 -7.53 -18.00
N GLY A 252 14.12 -8.04 -17.53
CA GLY A 252 14.04 -8.98 -16.41
C GLY A 252 14.06 -8.33 -15.01
N MET A 253 14.22 -9.20 -14.03
CA MET A 253 14.24 -8.81 -12.60
C MET A 253 15.67 -8.50 -12.15
N VAL A 254 15.81 -7.44 -11.35
CA VAL A 254 17.08 -7.04 -10.69
C VAL A 254 17.18 -7.56 -9.27
N GLY A 255 18.38 -7.54 -8.72
CA GLY A 255 18.69 -7.89 -7.34
C GLY A 255 19.49 -9.18 -7.20
N ASN A 256 19.67 -9.64 -5.93
CA ASN A 256 20.49 -10.81 -5.61
C ASN A 256 20.01 -12.10 -6.28
N ASN A 257 18.69 -12.22 -6.48
CA ASN A 257 18.05 -13.34 -7.16
C ASN A 257 17.54 -12.96 -8.55
N GLY A 258 17.99 -11.81 -9.08
CA GLY A 258 17.64 -11.32 -10.41
C GLY A 258 18.48 -11.93 -11.52
N GLN A 259 18.11 -11.60 -12.74
CA GLN A 259 18.86 -12.04 -13.92
C GLN A 259 20.14 -11.20 -14.08
N ALA A 260 21.23 -11.87 -14.51
CA ALA A 260 22.53 -11.22 -14.72
C ALA A 260 22.42 -10.07 -15.75
N TYR A 261 21.65 -10.25 -16.82
CA TYR A 261 21.44 -9.23 -17.84
C TYR A 261 20.64 -8.01 -17.30
N GLY A 262 19.63 -8.23 -16.45
CA GLY A 262 18.90 -7.14 -15.80
C GLY A 262 19.79 -6.32 -14.86
N ASN A 263 20.61 -6.98 -14.05
CA ASN A 263 21.59 -6.31 -13.19
C ASN A 263 22.66 -5.56 -14.00
N ARG A 264 23.09 -6.13 -15.14
CA ARG A 264 24.04 -5.46 -16.04
C ARG A 264 23.41 -4.23 -16.69
N ALA A 265 22.16 -4.33 -17.15
CA ALA A 265 21.43 -3.19 -17.70
C ALA A 265 21.34 -2.01 -16.71
N MET A 266 21.02 -2.28 -15.43
CA MET A 266 21.04 -1.27 -14.37
C MET A 266 22.43 -0.67 -14.17
N ASN A 267 23.48 -1.51 -14.20
CA ASN A 267 24.86 -1.07 -14.00
C ASN A 267 25.38 -0.18 -15.15
N ASP A 268 25.02 -0.52 -16.39
CA ASP A 268 25.50 0.18 -17.58
C ASP A 268 24.69 1.45 -17.90
N ALA A 269 23.53 1.64 -17.25
CA ALA A 269 22.68 2.82 -17.44
C ALA A 269 23.38 4.10 -16.98
N ASP A 270 23.14 5.23 -17.66
CA ASP A 270 23.56 6.57 -17.25
C ASP A 270 22.43 7.35 -16.54
N MET A 271 21.19 6.92 -16.73
CA MET A 271 20.03 7.43 -16.02
C MET A 271 19.13 6.28 -15.55
N ILE A 272 18.78 6.27 -14.27
CA ILE A 272 17.90 5.29 -13.66
C ILE A 272 16.65 6.01 -13.14
N ILE A 273 15.48 5.56 -13.57
CA ILE A 273 14.19 6.04 -13.07
C ILE A 273 13.57 4.94 -12.21
N MET A 274 13.68 5.10 -10.89
CA MET A 274 13.06 4.22 -9.90
C MET A 274 11.58 4.58 -9.76
N VAL A 275 10.66 3.64 -9.98
CA VAL A 275 9.21 3.88 -10.00
C VAL A 275 8.51 2.99 -9.00
N GLY A 276 8.08 3.54 -7.88
CA GLY A 276 7.42 2.79 -6.81
C GLY A 276 8.23 1.58 -6.33
N ALA A 277 9.55 1.76 -6.30
CA ALA A 277 10.52 0.74 -5.92
C ALA A 277 11.40 1.26 -4.79
N ARG A 278 11.46 0.53 -3.69
CA ARG A 278 12.37 0.84 -2.60
C ARG A 278 13.81 0.44 -2.97
N VAL A 279 14.78 1.26 -2.58
CA VAL A 279 16.19 0.88 -2.65
C VAL A 279 16.48 -0.02 -1.45
N ALA A 280 16.15 -1.32 -1.59
CA ALA A 280 16.29 -2.31 -0.54
C ALA A 280 17.45 -3.27 -0.86
N ASP A 281 18.06 -3.85 0.18
CA ASP A 281 19.21 -4.76 0.09
C ASP A 281 19.03 -5.95 -0.86
N ARG A 282 17.81 -6.46 -0.97
CA ARG A 282 17.48 -7.58 -1.87
C ARG A 282 17.48 -7.21 -3.35
N SER A 283 17.16 -5.94 -3.65
CA SER A 283 17.15 -5.43 -5.02
C SER A 283 18.46 -4.72 -5.37
N PHE A 284 19.13 -4.11 -4.39
CA PHE A 284 20.34 -3.31 -4.58
C PHE A 284 21.29 -3.56 -3.40
N SER A 285 22.15 -4.58 -3.53
CA SER A 285 23.12 -4.96 -2.50
C SER A 285 24.15 -3.86 -2.17
N GLN A 286 24.41 -2.99 -3.15
CA GLN A 286 25.30 -1.84 -3.02
C GLN A 286 24.57 -0.58 -3.54
N PRO A 287 23.80 0.11 -2.70
CA PRO A 287 23.00 1.28 -3.11
C PRO A 287 23.79 2.40 -3.75
N ASP A 288 25.07 2.58 -3.39
CA ASP A 288 25.93 3.62 -3.95
C ASP A 288 26.19 3.44 -5.45
N LEU A 289 26.21 2.20 -5.95
CA LEU A 289 26.44 1.91 -7.38
C LEU A 289 25.32 2.42 -8.29
N ILE A 290 24.12 2.63 -7.79
CA ILE A 290 23.01 3.17 -8.59
C ILE A 290 23.01 4.71 -8.66
N THR A 291 23.90 5.37 -7.90
CA THR A 291 24.05 6.83 -7.89
C THR A 291 25.39 7.27 -8.48
N GLU A 292 26.41 6.41 -8.48
CA GLU A 292 27.75 6.76 -8.92
C GLU A 292 27.78 7.05 -10.44
N ASN A 293 28.10 8.30 -10.80
CA ASN A 293 28.17 8.79 -12.18
C ASN A 293 26.85 8.61 -12.98
N LYS A 294 25.70 8.59 -12.30
CA LYS A 294 24.37 8.39 -12.90
C LYS A 294 23.39 9.47 -12.43
N VAL A 295 22.38 9.70 -13.25
CA VAL A 295 21.19 10.45 -12.82
C VAL A 295 20.20 9.46 -12.22
N LEU A 296 20.00 9.53 -10.90
CA LEU A 296 18.97 8.74 -10.23
C LEU A 296 17.71 9.60 -10.03
N VAL A 297 16.61 9.19 -10.63
CA VAL A 297 15.26 9.71 -10.36
C VAL A 297 14.56 8.70 -9.45
N HIS A 298 13.98 9.16 -8.34
CA HIS A 298 13.21 8.31 -7.46
C HIS A 298 11.79 8.83 -7.34
N ILE A 299 10.83 8.08 -7.85
CA ILE A 299 9.39 8.39 -7.87
C ILE A 299 8.70 7.48 -6.85
N ASP A 300 8.17 8.05 -5.79
CA ASP A 300 7.41 7.33 -4.78
C ASP A 300 6.31 8.24 -4.19
N VAL A 301 5.23 7.62 -3.73
CA VAL A 301 4.16 8.33 -3.03
C VAL A 301 4.53 8.64 -1.59
N ASP A 302 5.47 7.88 -1.02
CA ASP A 302 5.97 8.06 0.35
C ASP A 302 7.26 8.90 0.34
N PRO A 303 7.23 10.14 0.84
CA PRO A 303 8.43 10.97 0.92
C PRO A 303 9.52 10.36 1.82
N ALA A 304 9.16 9.47 2.77
CA ALA A 304 10.12 8.84 3.66
C ALA A 304 10.98 7.75 2.98
N GLU A 305 10.52 7.20 1.86
CA GLU A 305 11.31 6.22 1.08
C GLU A 305 12.33 6.90 0.16
N ILE A 306 12.06 8.16 -0.25
CA ILE A 306 12.95 8.90 -1.16
C ILE A 306 14.23 9.33 -0.43
N GLY A 307 15.37 8.85 -0.92
CA GLY A 307 16.67 9.18 -0.34
C GLY A 307 17.04 8.43 0.93
N LYS A 308 16.23 7.46 1.34
CA LYS A 308 16.47 6.68 2.57
C LYS A 308 17.77 5.86 2.52
N ASN A 309 18.00 5.16 1.43
CA ASN A 309 19.17 4.30 1.25
C ASN A 309 20.09 4.74 0.10
N ALA A 310 19.59 5.54 -0.84
CA ALA A 310 20.37 6.14 -1.92
C ALA A 310 19.82 7.54 -2.22
N GLY A 311 20.67 8.55 -2.21
CA GLY A 311 20.28 9.94 -2.48
C GLY A 311 19.96 10.15 -3.95
N PRO A 312 18.72 10.41 -4.36
CA PRO A 312 18.40 10.64 -5.76
C PRO A 312 18.88 12.01 -6.24
N THR A 313 19.27 12.08 -7.52
CA THR A 313 19.56 13.35 -8.21
C THR A 313 18.28 14.18 -8.35
N ILE A 314 17.14 13.50 -8.57
CA ILE A 314 15.82 14.11 -8.71
C ILE A 314 14.81 13.33 -7.85
N PRO A 315 14.45 13.85 -6.66
CA PRO A 315 13.34 13.29 -5.88
C PRO A 315 12.00 13.73 -6.49
N LEU A 316 11.05 12.80 -6.61
CA LEU A 316 9.72 13.11 -7.13
C LEU A 316 8.64 12.39 -6.30
N VAL A 317 8.07 13.10 -5.34
CA VAL A 317 6.95 12.62 -4.53
C VAL A 317 5.66 12.78 -5.31
N GLY A 318 4.89 11.69 -5.45
CA GLY A 318 3.59 11.70 -6.12
C GLY A 318 3.07 10.31 -6.43
N ASP A 319 1.79 10.23 -6.74
CA ASP A 319 1.18 9.01 -7.25
C ASP A 319 1.69 8.73 -8.67
N ILE A 320 2.05 7.47 -8.93
CA ILE A 320 2.73 7.06 -10.17
C ILE A 320 1.85 7.33 -11.40
N LYS A 321 0.55 7.07 -11.32
CA LYS A 321 -0.37 7.33 -12.42
C LYS A 321 -0.31 8.80 -12.81
N HIS A 322 -0.48 9.71 -11.86
CA HIS A 322 -0.49 11.16 -12.15
C HIS A 322 0.85 11.66 -12.66
N VAL A 323 1.96 11.13 -12.14
CA VAL A 323 3.31 11.48 -12.62
C VAL A 323 3.49 11.04 -14.07
N PHE A 324 3.09 9.82 -14.41
CA PHE A 324 3.24 9.31 -15.79
C PHE A 324 2.21 9.90 -16.75
N GLU A 325 1.02 10.30 -16.32
CA GLU A 325 0.11 11.12 -17.12
C GLU A 325 0.78 12.43 -17.58
N GLU A 326 1.58 13.07 -16.72
CA GLU A 326 2.34 14.27 -17.08
C GLU A 326 3.55 13.95 -17.98
N PHE A 327 4.27 12.85 -17.74
CA PHE A 327 5.36 12.40 -18.60
C PHE A 327 4.88 12.07 -20.03
N ASN A 328 3.70 11.44 -20.15
CA ASN A 328 3.10 11.08 -21.43
C ASN A 328 2.67 12.30 -22.27
N LYS A 329 2.51 13.48 -21.68
CA LYS A 329 2.25 14.73 -22.41
C LYS A 329 3.53 15.36 -22.98
N ALA A 330 4.71 14.89 -22.55
CA ALA A 330 5.97 15.51 -22.93
C ALA A 330 6.45 14.99 -24.29
N GLU A 331 6.93 15.90 -25.13
CA GLU A 331 7.66 15.57 -26.33
C GLU A 331 9.11 15.22 -25.94
N ILE A 332 9.50 13.96 -26.14
CA ILE A 332 10.84 13.45 -25.91
C ILE A 332 11.31 12.85 -27.24
N SER A 333 12.35 13.44 -27.81
CA SER A 333 12.89 13.05 -29.11
C SER A 333 14.22 12.31 -29.02
N ALA A 334 14.59 11.83 -27.84
CA ALA A 334 15.81 11.06 -27.65
C ALA A 334 15.71 9.70 -28.35
N ASP A 335 16.78 9.31 -29.06
CA ASP A 335 16.91 8.00 -29.70
C ASP A 335 17.75 7.09 -28.79
N HIS A 336 17.18 5.96 -28.40
CA HIS A 336 17.81 4.98 -27.52
C HIS A 336 18.13 3.65 -28.23
N SER A 337 18.02 3.60 -29.56
CA SER A 337 18.23 2.39 -30.38
C SER A 337 19.58 1.71 -30.11
N LEU A 338 20.67 2.46 -30.10
CA LEU A 338 22.01 1.93 -29.79
C LEU A 338 22.13 1.33 -28.39
N TRP A 339 21.33 1.84 -27.43
CA TRP A 339 21.29 1.29 -26.09
C TRP A 339 20.52 -0.05 -26.05
N ILE A 340 19.39 -0.11 -26.74
CA ILE A 340 18.59 -1.33 -26.90
C ILE A 340 19.41 -2.40 -27.60
N ASP A 341 20.03 -2.08 -28.74
CA ASP A 341 20.91 -3.01 -29.48
C ASP A 341 22.03 -3.58 -28.60
N LYS A 342 22.61 -2.75 -27.72
CA LYS A 342 23.63 -3.21 -26.76
C LYS A 342 23.06 -4.16 -25.72
N LEU A 343 21.80 -3.99 -25.30
CA LEU A 343 21.18 -4.86 -24.33
C LEU A 343 20.73 -6.21 -24.91
N ASP A 344 20.42 -6.24 -26.21
CA ASP A 344 19.97 -7.42 -26.95
C ASP A 344 21.13 -8.33 -27.37
N GLY A 345 22.36 -7.83 -27.46
CA GLY A 345 23.59 -8.56 -27.82
C GLY A 345 24.33 -9.12 -26.63
#